data_ffd9d594e359b3b90309437ddc4b07b2
#
_entry.id   ffd9d594e359b3b90309437ddc4b07b2
#
_cell.length_a   1.000
_cell.length_b   1.000
_cell.length_c   1.000
_cell.angle_alpha   90.00
_cell.angle_beta   90.00
_cell.angle_gamma   90.00
#
_symmetry.space_group_name_H-M   'P 1'
#
loop_
_entity.id
_entity.type
_entity.pdbx_description
1 polymer ?
#
loop_
_entity_poly.entity_id
_entity_poly.type
_entity_poly.pdbx_seq_one_letter_code
_entity_poly.pdbx_strand_id
1 'polypeptide(L)'
;INEFAFKDCTSLVKITIPDSVISIGESAFEGCSSLEEVEIPRSVISVGNKVFENCKSLKKILIPFSFKSIPDSFLRGCSSLTEISIPSSVNSIGNSSFENCESLTSLSIPSSVILIGNSAFKGCENLNSIDIPSSVNSFGESAFENCVSLKSIIFPLYMSLIANSICKGCIQLESVTIPPTVVKIGSNCFENCSSLKNIVIPSSVKEIGDYTFKGCKELQEKFIPSFVTSIGNLAFSKCSK
;
A
#
# COMPACT_ATOMS: atom_id res chain seq x y z
N ILE A 1 16.43 -1.97 -22.48
CA ILE A 1 15.15 -2.59 -22.91
C ILE A 1 14.16 -1.45 -23.12
N ASN A 2 13.59 -1.35 -24.32
CA ASN A 2 12.66 -0.27 -24.65
C ASN A 2 11.27 -0.52 -24.05
N GLU A 3 10.41 0.53 -24.13
CA GLU A 3 9.01 0.45 -23.72
C GLU A 3 8.29 -0.67 -24.47
N PHE A 4 7.41 -1.39 -23.76
CA PHE A 4 6.57 -2.48 -24.27
C PHE A 4 7.33 -3.66 -24.90
N ALA A 5 8.68 -3.77 -24.77
CA ALA A 5 9.49 -4.72 -25.51
C ALA A 5 9.05 -6.19 -25.39
N PHE A 6 8.51 -6.59 -24.25
CA PHE A 6 7.98 -7.94 -23.98
C PHE A 6 6.53 -7.90 -23.50
N LYS A 7 5.82 -6.78 -23.76
CA LYS A 7 4.42 -6.65 -23.32
C LYS A 7 3.59 -7.81 -23.85
N ASP A 8 2.77 -8.37 -22.94
CA ASP A 8 1.86 -9.50 -23.22
C ASP A 8 2.54 -10.77 -23.77
N CYS A 9 3.85 -10.94 -23.49
CA CYS A 9 4.53 -12.22 -23.73
C CYS A 9 4.04 -13.25 -22.70
N THR A 10 2.80 -13.70 -22.83
CA THR A 10 2.11 -14.53 -21.83
C THR A 10 2.74 -15.91 -21.59
N SER A 11 3.50 -16.41 -22.54
CA SER A 11 4.22 -17.72 -22.43
C SER A 11 5.66 -17.57 -21.92
N LEU A 12 6.12 -16.35 -21.63
CA LEU A 12 7.46 -16.11 -21.11
C LEU A 12 7.56 -16.55 -19.66
N VAL A 13 8.28 -17.64 -19.38
CA VAL A 13 8.42 -18.19 -18.01
C VAL A 13 9.62 -17.60 -17.29
N LYS A 14 10.71 -17.38 -18.01
CA LYS A 14 11.97 -16.87 -17.46
C LYS A 14 12.71 -16.00 -18.46
N ILE A 15 13.37 -14.96 -17.98
CA ILE A 15 14.25 -14.11 -18.77
C ILE A 15 15.49 -13.76 -17.97
N THR A 16 16.65 -13.75 -18.63
CA THR A 16 17.89 -13.21 -18.08
C THR A 16 18.15 -11.83 -18.68
N ILE A 17 18.22 -10.82 -17.86
CA ILE A 17 18.56 -9.44 -18.26
C ILE A 17 20.07 -9.28 -18.15
N PRO A 18 20.80 -9.02 -19.26
CA PRO A 18 22.27 -8.90 -19.22
C PRO A 18 22.73 -7.67 -18.41
N ASP A 19 23.92 -7.76 -17.81
CA ASP A 19 24.55 -6.66 -17.06
C ASP A 19 24.89 -5.43 -17.91
N SER A 20 24.80 -5.52 -19.23
CA SER A 20 24.91 -4.37 -20.13
C SER A 20 23.66 -3.51 -20.21
N VAL A 21 22.53 -3.98 -19.64
CA VAL A 21 21.25 -3.22 -19.63
C VAL A 21 21.32 -2.15 -18.54
N ILE A 22 21.14 -0.89 -18.96
CA ILE A 22 21.15 0.28 -18.05
C ILE A 22 19.75 0.86 -17.80
N SER A 23 18.77 0.51 -18.66
CA SER A 23 17.40 0.99 -18.53
C SER A 23 16.36 -0.05 -18.95
N ILE A 24 15.20 -0.01 -18.28
CA ILE A 24 14.02 -0.80 -18.63
C ILE A 24 12.86 0.19 -18.79
N GLY A 25 12.29 0.24 -19.99
CA GLY A 25 11.22 1.17 -20.36
C GLY A 25 9.87 0.84 -19.73
N GLU A 26 8.92 1.76 -19.85
CA GLU A 26 7.55 1.59 -19.38
C GLU A 26 6.93 0.32 -19.96
N SER A 27 6.18 -0.41 -19.12
CA SER A 27 5.41 -1.61 -19.53
C SER A 27 6.26 -2.69 -20.22
N ALA A 28 7.58 -2.71 -20.03
CA ALA A 28 8.48 -3.59 -20.80
C ALA A 28 8.13 -5.08 -20.66
N PHE A 29 7.60 -5.52 -19.51
CA PHE A 29 7.18 -6.90 -19.22
C PHE A 29 5.72 -6.96 -18.76
N GLU A 30 4.93 -5.90 -18.98
CA GLU A 30 3.51 -5.88 -18.63
C GLU A 30 2.78 -7.07 -19.26
N GLY A 31 1.97 -7.78 -18.47
CA GLY A 31 1.18 -8.91 -18.95
C GLY A 31 1.97 -10.20 -19.23
N CYS A 32 3.26 -10.29 -18.87
CA CYS A 32 4.02 -11.54 -18.91
C CYS A 32 3.49 -12.49 -17.82
N SER A 33 2.27 -13.00 -18.00
CA SER A 33 1.51 -13.70 -16.96
C SER A 33 2.13 -15.01 -16.47
N SER A 34 2.99 -15.66 -17.27
CA SER A 34 3.71 -16.88 -16.90
C SER A 34 5.11 -16.61 -16.32
N LEU A 35 5.56 -15.35 -16.25
CA LEU A 35 6.90 -15.03 -15.74
C LEU A 35 6.96 -15.34 -14.24
N GLU A 36 7.81 -16.30 -13.86
CA GLU A 36 7.93 -16.78 -12.47
C GLU A 36 9.02 -16.07 -11.69
N GLU A 37 10.13 -15.78 -12.35
CA GLU A 37 11.32 -15.18 -11.74
C GLU A 37 11.97 -14.19 -12.70
N VAL A 38 12.45 -13.09 -12.15
CA VAL A 38 13.29 -12.13 -12.86
C VAL A 38 14.30 -11.50 -11.92
N GLU A 39 15.51 -11.39 -12.36
CA GLU A 39 16.57 -10.65 -11.68
C GLU A 39 16.87 -9.37 -12.46
N ILE A 40 16.76 -8.24 -11.79
CA ILE A 40 17.10 -6.93 -12.36
C ILE A 40 18.58 -6.67 -12.02
N PRO A 41 19.47 -6.56 -13.02
CA PRO A 41 20.89 -6.37 -12.75
C PRO A 41 21.15 -4.98 -12.13
N ARG A 42 22.24 -4.88 -11.36
CA ARG A 42 22.66 -3.64 -10.67
C ARG A 42 23.00 -2.49 -11.63
N SER A 43 23.27 -2.82 -12.89
CA SER A 43 23.52 -1.85 -13.97
C SER A 43 22.28 -1.04 -14.34
N VAL A 44 21.07 -1.54 -14.04
CA VAL A 44 19.82 -0.82 -14.33
C VAL A 44 19.67 0.35 -13.36
N ILE A 45 19.78 1.57 -13.90
CA ILE A 45 19.66 2.83 -13.15
C ILE A 45 18.38 3.61 -13.47
N SER A 46 17.66 3.22 -14.53
CA SER A 46 16.39 3.83 -14.93
C SER A 46 15.35 2.74 -15.19
N VAL A 47 14.18 2.91 -14.60
CA VAL A 47 13.07 1.97 -14.75
C VAL A 47 11.77 2.74 -14.91
N GLY A 48 10.97 2.35 -15.91
CA GLY A 48 9.67 2.96 -16.21
C GLY A 48 8.56 2.46 -15.28
N ASN A 49 7.36 3.03 -15.47
CA ASN A 49 6.15 2.57 -14.80
C ASN A 49 5.67 1.23 -15.38
N LYS A 50 4.85 0.49 -14.62
CA LYS A 50 4.13 -0.73 -15.07
C LYS A 50 5.04 -1.87 -15.56
N VAL A 51 6.34 -1.84 -15.25
CA VAL A 51 7.30 -2.76 -15.88
C VAL A 51 6.89 -4.21 -15.73
N PHE A 52 6.39 -4.63 -14.58
CA PHE A 52 5.91 -5.99 -14.32
C PHE A 52 4.41 -6.03 -13.98
N GLU A 53 3.63 -5.03 -14.43
CA GLU A 53 2.19 -5.04 -14.21
C GLU A 53 1.56 -6.31 -14.78
N ASN A 54 0.71 -6.99 -13.99
CA ASN A 54 0.04 -8.25 -14.36
C ASN A 54 0.97 -9.45 -14.67
N CYS A 55 2.20 -9.47 -14.14
CA CYS A 55 3.03 -10.68 -14.11
C CYS A 55 2.49 -11.62 -13.02
N LYS A 56 1.36 -12.27 -13.28
CA LYS A 56 0.56 -13.00 -12.27
C LYS A 56 1.29 -14.16 -11.62
N SER A 57 2.21 -14.81 -12.32
CA SER A 57 3.01 -15.95 -11.82
C SER A 57 4.29 -15.55 -11.10
N LEU A 58 4.62 -14.24 -11.06
CA LEU A 58 5.86 -13.76 -10.47
C LEU A 58 5.83 -13.95 -8.95
N LYS A 59 6.71 -14.84 -8.45
CA LYS A 59 6.77 -15.24 -7.04
C LYS A 59 7.73 -14.39 -6.23
N LYS A 60 8.83 -13.98 -6.88
CA LYS A 60 9.92 -13.24 -6.25
C LYS A 60 10.59 -12.30 -7.24
N ILE A 61 10.99 -11.13 -6.76
CA ILE A 61 11.81 -10.18 -7.51
C ILE A 61 12.84 -9.53 -6.57
N LEU A 62 14.05 -9.33 -7.06
CA LEU A 62 15.10 -8.59 -6.37
C LEU A 62 15.17 -7.17 -6.96
N ILE A 63 14.96 -6.18 -6.10
CA ILE A 63 15.09 -4.77 -6.47
C ILE A 63 16.52 -4.34 -6.20
N PRO A 64 17.27 -3.87 -7.21
CA PRO A 64 18.67 -3.50 -7.01
C PRO A 64 18.81 -2.15 -6.26
N PHE A 65 19.94 -1.96 -5.58
CA PHE A 65 20.26 -0.71 -4.86
C PHE A 65 20.40 0.54 -5.76
N SER A 66 20.40 0.36 -7.07
CA SER A 66 20.35 1.46 -8.04
C SER A 66 19.01 2.21 -8.02
N PHE A 67 17.92 1.55 -7.60
CA PHE A 67 16.61 2.17 -7.53
C PHE A 67 16.54 3.23 -6.43
N LYS A 68 16.00 4.40 -6.77
CA LYS A 68 15.72 5.50 -5.83
C LYS A 68 14.25 5.59 -5.47
N SER A 69 13.38 5.00 -6.28
CA SER A 69 11.94 4.89 -6.05
C SER A 69 11.41 3.57 -6.62
N ILE A 70 10.30 3.09 -6.08
CA ILE A 70 9.49 2.07 -6.75
C ILE A 70 8.53 2.81 -7.67
N PRO A 71 8.54 2.54 -8.99
CA PRO A 71 7.68 3.25 -9.95
C PRO A 71 6.19 2.98 -9.76
N ASP A 72 5.34 3.80 -10.38
CA ASP A 72 3.89 3.60 -10.40
C ASP A 72 3.54 2.26 -11.08
N SER A 73 2.63 1.52 -10.47
CA SER A 73 2.13 0.21 -10.94
C SER A 73 3.22 -0.83 -11.21
N PHE A 74 4.40 -0.68 -10.62
CA PHE A 74 5.59 -1.50 -10.92
C PHE A 74 5.32 -3.00 -10.86
N LEU A 75 4.60 -3.47 -9.83
CA LEU A 75 4.22 -4.87 -9.59
C LEU A 75 2.69 -5.04 -9.46
N ARG A 76 1.91 -4.09 -9.97
CA ARG A 76 0.46 -4.16 -9.90
C ARG A 76 -0.04 -5.47 -10.50
N GLY A 77 -0.90 -6.18 -9.77
CA GLY A 77 -1.48 -7.45 -10.24
C GLY A 77 -0.52 -8.64 -10.25
N CYS A 78 0.65 -8.56 -9.60
CA CYS A 78 1.54 -9.71 -9.37
C CYS A 78 0.95 -10.58 -8.25
N SER A 79 -0.15 -11.27 -8.53
CA SER A 79 -0.96 -11.96 -7.52
C SER A 79 -0.25 -13.12 -6.81
N SER A 80 0.78 -13.71 -7.43
CA SER A 80 1.60 -14.77 -6.82
C SER A 80 2.82 -14.27 -6.04
N LEU A 81 3.04 -12.95 -5.95
CA LEU A 81 4.21 -12.40 -5.26
C LEU A 81 4.11 -12.64 -3.75
N THR A 82 5.00 -13.46 -3.20
CA THR A 82 5.00 -13.81 -1.77
C THR A 82 6.01 -13.02 -0.96
N GLU A 83 7.12 -12.65 -1.58
CA GLU A 83 8.25 -11.98 -0.91
C GLU A 83 8.79 -10.85 -1.77
N ILE A 84 9.08 -9.73 -1.12
CA ILE A 84 9.82 -8.63 -1.73
C ILE A 84 10.67 -7.93 -0.68
N SER A 85 11.90 -7.55 -1.06
CA SER A 85 12.77 -6.71 -0.25
C SER A 85 12.95 -5.36 -0.94
N ILE A 86 12.57 -4.30 -0.26
CA ILE A 86 12.77 -2.92 -0.74
C ILE A 86 14.13 -2.44 -0.21
N PRO A 87 15.08 -2.09 -1.08
CA PRO A 87 16.41 -1.67 -0.63
C PRO A 87 16.38 -0.29 0.04
N SER A 88 17.33 -0.05 0.95
CA SER A 88 17.45 1.22 1.68
C SER A 88 17.87 2.42 0.83
N SER A 89 18.07 2.23 -0.48
CA SER A 89 18.25 3.30 -1.46
C SER A 89 16.94 3.94 -1.91
N VAL A 90 15.79 3.25 -1.67
CA VAL A 90 14.45 3.70 -2.09
C VAL A 90 13.90 4.72 -1.11
N ASN A 91 13.48 5.88 -1.61
CA ASN A 91 12.89 6.97 -0.82
C ASN A 91 11.39 7.17 -1.03
N SER A 92 10.81 6.53 -2.06
CA SER A 92 9.37 6.62 -2.33
C SER A 92 8.82 5.35 -2.96
N ILE A 93 7.57 5.04 -2.64
CA ILE A 93 6.78 3.96 -3.23
C ILE A 93 5.69 4.62 -4.07
N GLY A 94 5.65 4.36 -5.37
CA GLY A 94 4.74 4.98 -6.33
C GLY A 94 3.29 4.52 -6.20
N ASN A 95 2.42 5.13 -6.97
CA ASN A 95 0.99 4.82 -6.98
C ASN A 95 0.76 3.39 -7.49
N SER A 96 -0.14 2.65 -6.85
CA SER A 96 -0.53 1.28 -7.23
C SER A 96 0.65 0.31 -7.39
N SER A 97 1.82 0.60 -6.81
CA SER A 97 3.06 -0.18 -7.07
C SER A 97 2.93 -1.66 -6.73
N PHE A 98 2.15 -1.99 -5.70
CA PHE A 98 1.86 -3.34 -5.23
C PHE A 98 0.36 -3.63 -5.20
N GLU A 99 -0.45 -2.85 -5.93
CA GLU A 99 -1.90 -3.07 -5.96
C GLU A 99 -2.21 -4.48 -6.46
N ASN A 100 -3.06 -5.22 -5.73
CA ASN A 100 -3.45 -6.61 -6.00
C ASN A 100 -2.26 -7.61 -5.99
N CYS A 101 -1.22 -7.37 -5.17
CA CYS A 101 -0.25 -8.40 -4.81
C CYS A 101 -0.87 -9.30 -3.72
N GLU A 102 -1.84 -10.10 -4.13
CA GLU A 102 -2.73 -10.84 -3.22
C GLU A 102 -1.99 -11.82 -2.30
N SER A 103 -0.90 -12.44 -2.76
CA SER A 103 -0.14 -13.43 -2.00
C SER A 103 0.90 -12.83 -1.03
N LEU A 104 1.08 -11.49 -1.05
CA LEU A 104 2.04 -10.83 -0.15
C LEU A 104 1.53 -10.88 1.28
N THR A 105 2.30 -11.51 2.19
CA THR A 105 1.86 -11.72 3.58
C THR A 105 2.39 -10.70 4.56
N SER A 106 3.59 -10.18 4.32
CA SER A 106 4.24 -9.16 5.16
C SER A 106 5.18 -8.30 4.33
N LEU A 107 5.43 -7.09 4.79
CA LEU A 107 6.38 -6.18 4.17
C LEU A 107 7.04 -5.30 5.24
N SER A 108 8.36 -5.17 5.16
CA SER A 108 9.12 -4.17 5.90
C SER A 108 9.52 -3.03 4.96
N ILE A 109 9.10 -1.82 5.30
CA ILE A 109 9.43 -0.61 4.55
C ILE A 109 10.70 -0.01 5.14
N PRO A 110 11.76 0.23 4.34
CA PRO A 110 13.01 0.77 4.88
C PRO A 110 12.87 2.22 5.36
N SER A 111 13.70 2.59 6.33
CA SER A 111 13.70 3.94 6.95
C SER A 111 14.10 5.08 6.01
N SER A 112 14.49 4.77 4.78
CA SER A 112 14.72 5.75 3.71
C SER A 112 13.43 6.24 3.05
N VAL A 113 12.31 5.47 3.16
CA VAL A 113 11.03 5.82 2.52
C VAL A 113 10.35 6.95 3.28
N ILE A 114 9.96 7.99 2.55
CA ILE A 114 9.25 9.17 3.06
C ILE A 114 7.83 9.31 2.51
N LEU A 115 7.52 8.68 1.37
CA LEU A 115 6.24 8.76 0.67
C LEU A 115 5.74 7.38 0.26
N ILE A 116 4.46 7.11 0.49
CA ILE A 116 3.72 5.96 -0.04
C ILE A 116 2.57 6.50 -0.89
N GLY A 117 2.51 6.13 -2.16
CA GLY A 117 1.54 6.64 -3.15
C GLY A 117 0.12 6.14 -2.96
N ASN A 118 -0.79 6.65 -3.80
CA ASN A 118 -2.19 6.23 -3.83
C ASN A 118 -2.30 4.74 -4.18
N SER A 119 -3.18 4.02 -3.50
CA SER A 119 -3.44 2.60 -3.76
C SER A 119 -2.21 1.70 -3.73
N ALA A 120 -1.10 2.13 -3.11
CA ALA A 120 0.19 1.45 -3.22
C ALA A 120 0.13 -0.04 -2.85
N PHE A 121 -0.69 -0.41 -1.85
CA PHE A 121 -0.92 -1.79 -1.39
C PHE A 121 -2.39 -2.20 -1.45
N LYS A 122 -3.21 -1.47 -2.22
CA LYS A 122 -4.63 -1.79 -2.36
C LYS A 122 -4.83 -3.23 -2.85
N GLY A 123 -5.71 -3.98 -2.20
CA GLY A 123 -6.01 -5.36 -2.58
C GLY A 123 -4.90 -6.38 -2.26
N CYS A 124 -3.91 -6.03 -1.43
CA CYS A 124 -2.98 -7.02 -0.86
C CYS A 124 -3.73 -7.85 0.20
N GLU A 125 -4.56 -8.79 -0.26
CA GLU A 125 -5.56 -9.47 0.58
C GLU A 125 -4.95 -10.27 1.72
N ASN A 126 -3.79 -10.90 1.52
CA ASN A 126 -3.10 -11.71 2.52
C ASN A 126 -2.10 -10.92 3.38
N LEU A 127 -1.96 -9.60 3.15
CA LEU A 127 -1.06 -8.76 3.96
C LEU A 127 -1.58 -8.66 5.39
N ASN A 128 -0.98 -9.42 6.29
CA ASN A 128 -1.41 -9.47 7.70
C ASN A 128 -0.63 -8.52 8.61
N SER A 129 0.57 -8.11 8.19
CA SER A 129 1.42 -7.16 8.91
C SER A 129 2.25 -6.30 7.95
N ILE A 130 2.43 -5.04 8.33
CA ILE A 130 3.31 -4.11 7.64
C ILE A 130 4.08 -3.28 8.66
N ASP A 131 5.38 -3.20 8.48
CA ASP A 131 6.25 -2.36 9.32
C ASP A 131 6.50 -1.03 8.61
N ILE A 132 5.88 0.03 9.14
CA ILE A 132 5.95 1.38 8.58
C ILE A 132 6.91 2.22 9.41
N PRO A 133 8.04 2.65 8.84
CA PRO A 133 9.03 3.42 9.59
C PRO A 133 8.55 4.86 9.88
N SER A 134 9.11 5.47 10.93
CA SER A 134 8.79 6.85 11.33
C SER A 134 9.18 7.92 10.29
N SER A 135 9.99 7.56 9.31
CA SER A 135 10.36 8.43 8.18
C SER A 135 9.21 8.72 7.22
N VAL A 136 8.22 7.81 7.12
CA VAL A 136 7.06 8.04 6.25
C VAL A 136 6.22 9.17 6.82
N ASN A 137 6.06 10.23 6.04
CA ASN A 137 5.29 11.41 6.43
C ASN A 137 4.07 11.67 5.54
N SER A 138 3.91 10.91 4.46
CA SER A 138 2.79 11.05 3.53
C SER A 138 2.32 9.70 2.99
N PHE A 139 1.00 9.52 3.02
CA PHE A 139 0.31 8.40 2.38
C PHE A 139 -0.68 8.94 1.36
N GLY A 140 -0.76 8.25 0.22
CA GLY A 140 -1.82 8.46 -0.74
C GLY A 140 -3.16 7.87 -0.29
N GLU A 141 -4.21 8.25 -0.98
CA GLU A 141 -5.55 7.69 -0.77
C GLU A 141 -5.57 6.20 -1.07
N SER A 142 -6.41 5.45 -0.36
CA SER A 142 -6.62 4.00 -0.55
C SER A 142 -5.35 3.15 -0.41
N ALA A 143 -4.29 3.65 0.25
CA ALA A 143 -2.98 2.97 0.27
C ALA A 143 -3.07 1.51 0.74
N PHE A 144 -3.97 1.17 1.67
CA PHE A 144 -4.22 -0.18 2.17
C PHE A 144 -5.69 -0.62 1.98
N GLU A 145 -6.42 0.00 1.04
CA GLU A 145 -7.81 -0.40 0.78
C GLU A 145 -7.89 -1.88 0.44
N ASN A 146 -8.82 -2.60 1.07
CA ASN A 146 -9.03 -4.06 0.89
C ASN A 146 -7.81 -4.93 1.25
N CYS A 147 -6.92 -4.49 2.15
CA CYS A 147 -5.99 -5.40 2.82
C CYS A 147 -6.77 -6.19 3.88
N VAL A 148 -7.53 -7.18 3.44
CA VAL A 148 -8.55 -7.84 4.27
C VAL A 148 -7.99 -8.60 5.47
N SER A 149 -6.74 -9.06 5.39
CA SER A 149 -6.04 -9.80 6.46
C SER A 149 -5.25 -8.90 7.42
N LEU A 150 -5.16 -7.60 7.16
CA LEU A 150 -4.39 -6.67 7.99
C LEU A 150 -5.01 -6.54 9.38
N LYS A 151 -4.25 -6.89 10.42
CA LYS A 151 -4.75 -6.93 11.81
C LYS A 151 -4.55 -5.63 12.58
N SER A 152 -3.47 -4.94 12.30
CA SER A 152 -3.15 -3.67 12.97
C SER A 152 -2.37 -2.74 12.06
N ILE A 153 -2.52 -1.44 12.31
CA ILE A 153 -1.72 -0.41 11.64
C ILE A 153 -1.32 0.68 12.63
N ILE A 154 -0.05 1.08 12.59
CA ILE A 154 0.50 2.17 13.38
C ILE A 154 0.94 3.27 12.41
N PHE A 155 0.25 4.41 12.42
CA PHE A 155 0.63 5.54 11.60
C PHE A 155 1.80 6.33 12.23
N PRO A 156 2.77 6.78 11.41
CA PRO A 156 3.93 7.53 11.89
C PRO A 156 3.60 8.87 12.56
N LEU A 157 4.45 9.28 13.51
CA LEU A 157 4.19 10.42 14.41
C LEU A 157 4.06 11.80 13.75
N TYR A 158 4.56 11.98 12.53
CA TYR A 158 4.59 13.31 11.89
C TYR A 158 3.45 13.58 10.92
N MET A 159 2.46 12.71 10.87
CA MET A 159 1.29 12.89 10.00
C MET A 159 0.31 13.91 10.58
N SER A 160 -0.20 14.82 9.75
CA SER A 160 -1.27 15.75 10.11
C SER A 160 -2.66 15.33 9.62
N LEU A 161 -2.71 14.36 8.71
CA LEU A 161 -3.93 13.88 8.05
C LEU A 161 -3.87 12.36 7.90
N ILE A 162 -4.97 11.68 8.17
CA ILE A 162 -5.20 10.30 7.71
C ILE A 162 -5.94 10.40 6.36
N ALA A 163 -5.30 9.87 5.30
CA ALA A 163 -5.80 10.00 3.93
C ALA A 163 -7.14 9.28 3.70
N ASN A 164 -7.92 9.73 2.69
CA ASN A 164 -9.20 9.11 2.36
C ASN A 164 -9.04 7.62 2.03
N SER A 165 -9.99 6.81 2.47
CA SER A 165 -10.10 5.37 2.16
C SER A 165 -8.87 4.54 2.54
N ILE A 166 -7.96 5.06 3.36
CA ILE A 166 -6.62 4.47 3.57
C ILE A 166 -6.66 2.99 3.98
N CYS A 167 -7.61 2.58 4.83
CA CYS A 167 -7.84 1.20 5.27
C CYS A 167 -9.27 0.74 5.00
N LYS A 168 -9.97 1.34 4.01
CA LYS A 168 -11.32 0.92 3.66
C LYS A 168 -11.35 -0.57 3.32
N GLY A 169 -12.29 -1.32 3.89
CA GLY A 169 -12.44 -2.74 3.63
C GLY A 169 -11.41 -3.66 4.30
N CYS A 170 -10.58 -3.15 5.21
CA CYS A 170 -9.68 -3.98 6.02
C CYS A 170 -10.49 -4.73 7.09
N ILE A 171 -11.16 -5.80 6.69
CA ILE A 171 -12.19 -6.49 7.51
C ILE A 171 -11.64 -7.10 8.79
N GLN A 172 -10.37 -7.53 8.82
CA GLN A 172 -9.71 -8.10 10.00
C GLN A 172 -8.93 -7.07 10.83
N LEU A 173 -9.01 -5.78 10.50
CA LEU A 173 -8.31 -4.73 11.24
C LEU A 173 -8.93 -4.58 12.64
N GLU A 174 -8.17 -4.95 13.67
CA GLU A 174 -8.62 -4.93 15.07
C GLU A 174 -8.20 -3.67 15.81
N SER A 175 -7.05 -3.08 15.44
CA SER A 175 -6.48 -1.91 16.11
C SER A 175 -5.80 -0.94 15.16
N VAL A 176 -5.94 0.35 15.48
CA VAL A 176 -5.32 1.46 14.75
C VAL A 176 -4.70 2.42 15.76
N THR A 177 -3.44 2.80 15.54
CA THR A 177 -2.80 3.86 16.30
C THR A 177 -2.74 5.13 15.45
N ILE A 178 -3.47 6.17 15.87
CA ILE A 178 -3.47 7.50 15.26
C ILE A 178 -2.53 8.40 16.05
N PRO A 179 -1.53 9.03 15.42
CA PRO A 179 -0.59 9.88 16.13
C PRO A 179 -1.23 11.20 16.60
N PRO A 180 -0.69 11.81 17.70
CA PRO A 180 -1.27 13.01 18.31
C PRO A 180 -1.10 14.29 17.48
N THR A 181 -0.47 14.20 16.32
CA THR A 181 -0.31 15.30 15.35
C THR A 181 -1.44 15.38 14.33
N VAL A 182 -2.30 14.34 14.24
CA VAL A 182 -3.39 14.28 13.26
C VAL A 182 -4.49 15.26 13.62
N VAL A 183 -4.84 16.14 12.66
CA VAL A 183 -5.90 17.14 12.79
C VAL A 183 -7.19 16.69 12.08
N LYS A 184 -7.05 15.86 11.05
CA LYS A 184 -8.18 15.40 10.23
C LYS A 184 -8.07 13.91 9.92
N ILE A 185 -9.19 13.20 10.07
CA ILE A 185 -9.37 11.83 9.57
C ILE A 185 -10.25 11.93 8.33
N GLY A 186 -9.72 11.49 7.18
CA GLY A 186 -10.38 11.62 5.89
C GLY A 186 -11.62 10.75 5.75
N SER A 187 -12.30 10.88 4.62
CA SER A 187 -13.52 10.11 4.32
C SER A 187 -13.21 8.64 4.05
N ASN A 188 -14.12 7.76 4.47
CA ASN A 188 -14.06 6.30 4.25
C ASN A 188 -12.82 5.60 4.85
N CYS A 189 -12.02 6.28 5.70
CA CYS A 189 -10.71 5.79 6.16
C CYS A 189 -10.77 4.36 6.69
N PHE A 190 -11.80 4.02 7.46
CA PHE A 190 -12.01 2.71 8.08
C PHE A 190 -13.39 2.13 7.73
N GLU A 191 -13.97 2.56 6.60
CA GLU A 191 -15.26 2.02 6.15
C GLU A 191 -15.16 0.51 6.00
N ASN A 192 -16.09 -0.22 6.62
CA ASN A 192 -16.16 -1.69 6.64
C ASN A 192 -14.97 -2.41 7.33
N CYS A 193 -14.23 -1.73 8.21
CA CYS A 193 -13.32 -2.40 9.14
C CYS A 193 -14.13 -3.11 10.23
N SER A 194 -14.75 -4.24 9.86
CA SER A 194 -15.78 -4.89 10.70
C SER A 194 -15.25 -5.43 12.03
N SER A 195 -13.95 -5.74 12.11
CA SER A 195 -13.29 -6.25 13.32
C SER A 195 -12.69 -5.16 14.21
N LEU A 196 -12.78 -3.87 13.82
CA LEU A 196 -12.21 -2.77 14.60
C LEU A 196 -12.96 -2.60 15.92
N LYS A 197 -12.28 -2.90 17.04
CA LYS A 197 -12.89 -2.91 18.38
C LYS A 197 -12.77 -1.57 19.09
N ASN A 198 -11.54 -1.04 19.09
CA ASN A 198 -11.22 0.20 19.81
C ASN A 198 -10.34 1.09 18.94
N ILE A 199 -10.62 2.38 18.98
CA ILE A 199 -9.77 3.41 18.36
C ILE A 199 -9.72 4.62 19.28
N VAL A 200 -8.52 5.08 19.57
CA VAL A 200 -8.32 6.33 20.32
C VAL A 200 -8.18 7.46 19.31
N ILE A 201 -9.15 8.39 19.33
CA ILE A 201 -9.09 9.61 18.54
C ILE A 201 -8.32 10.67 19.33
N PRO A 202 -7.15 11.11 18.87
CA PRO A 202 -6.33 12.09 19.59
C PRO A 202 -7.03 13.45 19.77
N SER A 203 -6.66 14.20 20.80
CA SER A 203 -7.22 15.53 21.09
C SER A 203 -6.93 16.59 20.03
N SER A 204 -5.97 16.34 19.15
CA SER A 204 -5.65 17.18 18.00
C SER A 204 -6.71 17.11 16.87
N VAL A 205 -7.46 16.01 16.78
CA VAL A 205 -8.43 15.79 15.69
C VAL A 205 -9.59 16.74 15.81
N LYS A 206 -9.84 17.52 14.76
CA LYS A 206 -10.97 18.48 14.64
C LYS A 206 -12.04 18.00 13.67
N GLU A 207 -11.64 17.19 12.67
CA GLU A 207 -12.54 16.76 11.60
C GLU A 207 -12.50 15.25 11.42
N ILE A 208 -13.69 14.64 11.32
CA ILE A 208 -13.90 13.24 10.93
C ILE A 208 -14.72 13.27 9.63
N GLY A 209 -14.19 12.68 8.55
CA GLY A 209 -14.81 12.72 7.23
C GLY A 209 -16.06 11.84 7.11
N ASP A 210 -16.68 11.89 5.92
CA ASP A 210 -17.86 11.08 5.59
C ASP A 210 -17.51 9.58 5.63
N TYR A 211 -18.45 8.77 6.14
CA TYR A 211 -18.35 7.29 6.15
C TYR A 211 -17.12 6.73 6.89
N THR A 212 -16.37 7.52 7.62
CA THR A 212 -15.05 7.16 8.20
C THR A 212 -15.08 5.82 8.93
N PHE A 213 -16.07 5.57 9.77
CA PHE A 213 -16.24 4.31 10.54
C PHE A 213 -17.49 3.53 10.13
N LYS A 214 -18.10 3.84 8.98
CA LYS A 214 -19.30 3.13 8.52
C LYS A 214 -19.04 1.63 8.43
N GLY A 215 -19.89 0.83 9.08
CA GLY A 215 -19.77 -0.63 9.06
C GLY A 215 -18.68 -1.20 9.98
N CYS A 216 -18.10 -0.41 10.88
CA CYS A 216 -17.24 -0.91 11.96
C CYS A 216 -18.13 -1.60 13.03
N LYS A 217 -18.48 -2.86 12.79
CA LYS A 217 -19.52 -3.58 13.56
C LYS A 217 -19.09 -3.88 15.00
N GLU A 218 -17.79 -4.09 15.24
CA GLU A 218 -17.24 -4.43 16.55
C GLU A 218 -16.82 -3.21 17.37
N LEU A 219 -16.98 -1.98 16.84
CA LEU A 219 -16.57 -0.76 17.54
C LEU A 219 -17.42 -0.54 18.80
N GLN A 220 -16.79 -0.73 19.97
CA GLN A 220 -17.49 -0.78 21.27
C GLN A 220 -17.78 0.60 21.85
N GLU A 221 -16.81 1.51 21.79
CA GLU A 221 -16.98 2.86 22.32
C GLU A 221 -17.08 3.87 21.17
N LYS A 222 -18.26 4.48 21.03
CA LYS A 222 -18.54 5.56 20.10
C LYS A 222 -18.29 6.90 20.78
N PHE A 223 -17.16 7.01 21.48
CA PHE A 223 -16.82 8.26 22.15
C PHE A 223 -16.33 9.26 21.11
N ILE A 224 -17.14 10.31 20.90
CA ILE A 224 -16.74 11.47 20.12
C ILE A 224 -16.10 12.46 21.08
N PRO A 225 -14.79 12.67 20.99
CA PRO A 225 -14.13 13.60 21.89
C PRO A 225 -14.68 15.02 21.74
N SER A 226 -14.80 15.75 22.84
CA SER A 226 -15.37 17.10 22.89
C SER A 226 -14.64 18.15 22.04
N PHE A 227 -13.43 17.84 21.60
CA PHE A 227 -12.62 18.72 20.75
C PHE A 227 -12.85 18.50 19.23
N VAL A 228 -13.61 17.49 18.83
CA VAL A 228 -14.03 17.29 17.43
C VAL A 228 -15.12 18.32 17.10
N THR A 229 -14.91 19.09 16.05
CA THR A 229 -15.80 20.17 15.63
C THR A 229 -16.65 19.85 14.40
N SER A 230 -16.25 18.82 13.64
CA SER A 230 -16.95 18.38 12.44
C SER A 230 -16.96 16.88 12.28
N ILE A 231 -18.13 16.33 11.99
CA ILE A 231 -18.33 14.90 11.69
C ILE A 231 -19.11 14.80 10.39
N GLY A 232 -18.56 14.07 9.44
CA GLY A 232 -19.14 13.89 8.12
C GLY A 232 -20.38 12.99 8.09
N ASN A 233 -21.01 12.93 6.92
CA ASN A 233 -22.21 12.14 6.69
C ASN A 233 -21.95 10.64 6.96
N LEU A 234 -22.88 10.02 7.70
CA LEU A 234 -22.87 8.58 7.95
C LEU A 234 -21.55 8.04 8.55
N ALA A 235 -20.75 8.92 9.21
CA ALA A 235 -19.43 8.57 9.72
C ALA A 235 -19.43 7.32 10.63
N PHE A 236 -20.50 7.10 11.41
CA PHE A 236 -20.65 5.93 12.30
C PHE A 236 -21.86 5.05 11.93
N SER A 237 -22.35 5.17 10.69
CA SER A 237 -23.49 4.37 10.24
C SER A 237 -23.14 2.86 10.26
N LYS A 238 -24.11 2.04 10.69
CA LYS A 238 -23.94 0.56 10.79
C LYS A 238 -22.83 0.11 11.76
N CYS A 239 -22.46 0.92 12.73
CA CYS A 239 -21.74 0.47 13.92
C CYS A 239 -22.76 -0.16 14.88
N SER A 240 -22.70 -1.47 15.10
CA SER A 240 -23.80 -2.22 15.75
C SER A 240 -23.61 -2.48 17.24
N LYS A 241 -22.47 -2.13 17.82
CA LYS A 241 -22.23 -2.23 19.29
C LYS A 241 -22.25 -0.90 19.99
#